data_e5baed4a0d5388d520970e4c81a1610a
#
_entry.id   e5baed4a0d5388d520970e4c81a1610a
#
_cell.length_a   1.000
_cell.length_b   1.000
_cell.length_c   1.000
_cell.angle_alpha   90.00
_cell.angle_beta   90.00
_cell.angle_gamma   90.00
#
_symmetry.space_group_name_H-M   'P 1'
#
loop_
_entity.id
_entity.type
_entity.pdbx_description
1 polymer ?
#
loop_
_entity_poly.entity_id
_entity_poly.type
_entity_poly.pdbx_seq_one_letter_code
_entity_poly.pdbx_strand_id
1 'polypeptide(L)'
;LHSYQPSAKDMAKISSADMFVYVGGSSDAWVLDAVRETANKNMKKVNMMELLGDRAKEEEVVEGMQSDEHGHSHTGDDDSEHSDASDEDTEYDEHIWLSLKNAKVLTQQLANVIKELDSENADEYQSNADAYIKQLSDLDKEYETVISSSRLDTVVFGDRFPFRYLVDDYNLDYYAAFAGCSAETEASFKTVTFLAGKVDEIGTKVILAIDGSDEKIANTIKDNTKDKNQEILVLDSMQSAKTTESDDYNYINVMVKNL
;
A
#
# COMPACT_ATOMS: atom_id res chain seq x y z
N LEU A 1 8.64 4.51 -1.99
CA LEU A 1 9.26 4.18 -0.68
C LEU A 1 10.22 2.99 -0.78
N HIS A 2 9.90 1.96 -1.56
CA HIS A 2 10.66 0.68 -1.65
C HIS A 2 12.16 0.81 -2.00
N SER A 3 12.61 1.96 -2.49
CA SER A 3 14.03 2.22 -2.81
C SER A 3 14.64 3.35 -1.97
N TYR A 4 13.98 3.76 -0.89
CA TYR A 4 14.47 4.84 -0.06
C TYR A 4 15.76 4.47 0.67
N GLN A 5 16.76 5.34 0.58
CA GLN A 5 18.02 5.23 1.31
C GLN A 5 18.22 6.50 2.15
N PRO A 6 18.30 6.40 3.48
CA PRO A 6 18.42 7.56 4.35
C PRO A 6 19.77 8.27 4.12
N SER A 7 19.73 9.59 3.99
CA SER A 7 20.94 10.41 3.97
C SER A 7 21.55 10.54 5.38
N ALA A 8 22.82 10.97 5.47
CA ALA A 8 23.44 11.28 6.76
C ALA A 8 22.65 12.34 7.56
N LYS A 9 21.95 13.26 6.87
CA LYS A 9 21.10 14.26 7.51
C LYS A 9 19.84 13.63 8.10
N ASP A 10 19.25 12.67 7.43
CA ASP A 10 18.09 11.94 7.92
C ASP A 10 18.46 11.11 9.14
N MET A 11 19.61 10.41 9.08
CA MET A 11 20.15 9.66 10.21
C MET A 11 20.38 10.55 11.44
N ALA A 12 20.89 11.77 11.25
CA ALA A 12 21.09 12.73 12.35
C ALA A 12 19.75 13.17 12.97
N LYS A 13 18.71 13.40 12.14
CA LYS A 13 17.36 13.72 12.63
C LYS A 13 16.76 12.56 13.41
N ILE A 14 16.78 11.34 12.84
CA ILE A 14 16.28 10.13 13.50
C ILE A 14 16.98 9.93 14.84
N SER A 15 18.32 10.07 14.89
CA SER A 15 19.12 9.86 16.09
C SER A 15 18.74 10.77 17.26
N SER A 16 18.19 11.96 16.99
CA SER A 16 17.82 12.96 18.01
C SER A 16 16.31 13.06 18.26
N ALA A 17 15.50 12.32 17.54
CA ALA A 17 14.05 12.39 17.66
C ALA A 17 13.53 11.78 18.98
N ASP A 18 12.41 12.28 19.49
CA ASP A 18 11.69 11.70 20.63
C ASP A 18 10.78 10.56 20.19
N MET A 19 10.30 10.62 18.95
CA MET A 19 9.50 9.57 18.32
C MET A 19 9.94 9.39 16.85
N PHE A 20 10.06 8.14 16.42
CA PHE A 20 10.27 7.78 15.03
C PHE A 20 9.18 6.79 14.61
N VAL A 21 8.42 7.18 13.57
CA VAL A 21 7.33 6.38 13.01
C VAL A 21 7.75 5.86 11.64
N TYR A 22 7.52 4.59 11.39
CA TYR A 22 7.78 3.92 10.12
C TYR A 22 6.69 2.90 9.81
N VAL A 23 6.59 2.51 8.55
CA VAL A 23 5.52 1.58 8.12
C VAL A 23 5.77 0.18 8.68
N GLY A 24 6.99 -0.31 8.54
CA GLY A 24 7.36 -1.71 8.75
C GLY A 24 7.44 -2.48 7.43
N GLY A 25 7.70 -3.78 7.51
CA GLY A 25 7.86 -4.62 6.34
C GLY A 25 9.25 -4.58 5.72
N SER A 26 9.40 -5.19 4.54
CA SER A 26 10.68 -5.40 3.86
C SER A 26 11.32 -4.08 3.39
N SER A 27 10.51 -3.11 2.97
CA SER A 27 11.00 -1.79 2.52
C SER A 27 11.65 -0.97 3.63
N ASP A 28 11.28 -1.23 4.87
CA ASP A 28 11.81 -0.55 6.06
C ASP A 28 12.90 -1.35 6.80
N ALA A 29 13.47 -2.40 6.19
CA ALA A 29 14.54 -3.20 6.80
C ALA A 29 15.74 -2.36 7.29
N TRP A 30 16.06 -1.26 6.58
CA TRP A 30 17.10 -0.30 6.96
C TRP A 30 16.83 0.41 8.31
N VAL A 31 15.55 0.49 8.73
CA VAL A 31 15.15 1.15 9.98
C VAL A 31 15.76 0.47 11.20
N LEU A 32 15.85 -0.85 11.19
CA LEU A 32 16.41 -1.62 12.31
C LEU A 32 17.86 -1.19 12.61
N ASP A 33 18.66 -0.93 11.57
CA ASP A 33 20.03 -0.44 11.74
C ASP A 33 20.04 1.04 12.13
N ALA A 34 19.19 1.87 11.53
CA ALA A 34 19.09 3.29 11.83
C ALA A 34 18.75 3.56 13.30
N VAL A 35 17.83 2.78 13.88
CA VAL A 35 17.38 2.99 15.26
C VAL A 35 18.25 2.32 16.32
N ARG A 36 19.19 1.46 15.93
CA ARG A 36 20.15 0.82 16.85
C ARG A 36 21.15 1.80 17.43
N GLU A 37 21.62 2.73 16.62
CA GLU A 37 22.72 3.68 16.91
C GLU A 37 22.20 5.08 17.28
N THR A 38 20.96 5.22 17.76
CA THR A 38 20.38 6.53 18.08
C THR A 38 21.00 7.16 19.33
N ALA A 39 21.17 8.49 19.33
CA ALA A 39 21.67 9.26 20.48
C ALA A 39 20.62 9.32 21.59
N ASN A 40 19.35 9.51 21.23
CA ASN A 40 18.24 9.46 22.19
C ASN A 40 17.84 8.01 22.49
N LYS A 41 18.28 7.47 23.61
CA LYS A 41 17.97 6.10 24.03
C LYS A 41 16.50 5.91 24.48
N ASN A 42 15.79 7.03 24.74
CA ASN A 42 14.39 7.02 25.14
C ASN A 42 13.43 7.20 23.96
N MET A 43 13.95 7.30 22.74
CA MET A 43 13.14 7.46 21.54
C MET A 43 12.08 6.36 21.44
N LYS A 44 10.81 6.75 21.26
CA LYS A 44 9.73 5.83 20.93
C LYS A 44 9.85 5.42 19.47
N LYS A 45 9.97 4.12 19.22
CA LYS A 45 10.01 3.51 17.88
C LYS A 45 8.63 2.93 17.61
N VAL A 46 7.99 3.41 16.56
CA VAL A 46 6.59 3.07 16.27
C VAL A 46 6.52 2.44 14.90
N ASN A 47 6.34 1.12 14.86
CA ASN A 47 6.05 0.35 13.67
C ASN A 47 4.53 0.37 13.45
N MET A 48 4.07 0.96 12.33
CA MET A 48 2.65 1.09 12.06
C MET A 48 1.98 -0.24 11.75
N MET A 49 2.68 -1.19 11.12
CA MET A 49 2.14 -2.54 10.88
C MET A 49 1.93 -3.29 12.20
N GLU A 50 2.86 -3.17 13.16
CA GLU A 50 2.69 -3.73 14.51
C GLU A 50 1.49 -3.11 15.24
N LEU A 51 1.26 -1.79 15.08
CA LEU A 51 0.08 -1.12 15.65
C LEU A 51 -1.23 -1.63 15.07
N LEU A 52 -1.24 -2.09 13.81
CA LEU A 52 -2.43 -2.68 13.18
C LEU A 52 -2.68 -4.12 13.65
N GLY A 53 -1.64 -4.85 14.07
CA GLY A 53 -1.76 -6.24 14.50
C GLY A 53 -2.44 -7.11 13.44
N ASP A 54 -3.48 -7.84 13.83
CA ASP A 54 -4.22 -8.77 12.96
C ASP A 54 -4.89 -8.11 11.72
N ARG A 55 -4.80 -6.78 11.59
CA ARG A 55 -5.28 -6.07 10.40
C ARG A 55 -4.25 -6.02 9.29
N ALA A 56 -2.98 -6.29 9.59
CA ALA A 56 -1.94 -6.43 8.58
C ALA A 56 -2.27 -7.64 7.69
N LYS A 57 -2.18 -7.47 6.37
CA LYS A 57 -2.51 -8.50 5.38
C LYS A 57 -1.26 -8.96 4.67
N GLU A 58 -1.20 -10.23 4.40
CA GLU A 58 -0.17 -10.81 3.55
C GLU A 58 -0.30 -10.28 2.11
N GLU A 59 0.83 -10.14 1.43
CA GLU A 59 0.81 -9.85 0.01
C GLU A 59 0.12 -10.98 -0.75
N GLU A 60 -0.66 -10.64 -1.76
CA GLU A 60 -1.44 -11.61 -2.53
C GLU A 60 -1.10 -11.53 -4.01
N VAL A 61 -0.90 -12.68 -4.61
CA VAL A 61 -0.79 -12.82 -6.06
C VAL A 61 -2.08 -13.46 -6.59
N VAL A 62 -2.88 -12.68 -7.30
CA VAL A 62 -4.14 -13.16 -7.89
C VAL A 62 -3.92 -13.71 -9.29
N GLU A 63 -4.93 -14.42 -9.81
CA GLU A 63 -4.90 -15.03 -11.14
C GLU A 63 -4.54 -14.00 -12.22
N GLY A 64 -3.54 -14.34 -13.04
CA GLY A 64 -3.06 -13.52 -14.16
C GLY A 64 -2.02 -12.47 -13.80
N MET A 65 -1.77 -12.22 -12.53
CA MET A 65 -0.62 -11.43 -12.11
C MET A 65 0.68 -12.09 -12.55
N GLN A 66 1.63 -11.25 -12.92
CA GLN A 66 3.01 -11.68 -13.10
C GLN A 66 3.68 -11.64 -11.74
N SER A 67 4.15 -12.79 -11.26
CA SER A 67 5.00 -12.88 -10.08
C SER A 67 6.46 -12.64 -10.48
N ASP A 68 7.22 -11.97 -9.63
CA ASP A 68 8.65 -11.85 -9.78
C ASP A 68 9.25 -13.27 -9.76
N GLU A 69 9.89 -13.69 -10.87
CA GLU A 69 10.56 -15.00 -10.96
C GLU A 69 11.86 -15.01 -10.13
N HIS A 70 11.76 -14.79 -8.85
CA HIS A 70 12.78 -15.22 -7.89
C HIS A 70 12.39 -16.57 -7.26
N GLY A 71 11.69 -17.40 -8.07
CA GLY A 71 11.39 -18.78 -7.74
C GLY A 71 12.64 -19.61 -7.72
N HIS A 72 13.00 -20.14 -6.57
CA HIS A 72 13.95 -21.22 -6.45
C HIS A 72 13.48 -22.42 -7.29
N SER A 73 13.99 -22.53 -8.53
CA SER A 73 13.86 -23.72 -9.36
C SER A 73 14.63 -24.85 -8.71
N HIS A 74 13.98 -25.63 -7.88
CA HIS A 74 14.48 -26.94 -7.47
C HIS A 74 14.22 -27.96 -8.59
N THR A 75 15.13 -27.99 -9.57
CA THR A 75 15.33 -29.19 -10.39
C THR A 75 16.62 -29.88 -9.91
N GLY A 76 16.48 -30.95 -9.20
CA GLY A 76 17.61 -31.79 -8.80
C GLY A 76 17.22 -32.79 -7.74
N ASP A 77 16.96 -34.04 -8.16
CA ASP A 77 16.95 -35.21 -7.30
C ASP A 77 18.20 -35.24 -6.41
N ASP A 78 18.03 -35.23 -5.10
CA ASP A 78 18.82 -36.08 -4.21
C ASP A 78 18.15 -36.24 -2.83
N ASP A 79 18.05 -37.50 -2.40
CA ASP A 79 17.54 -37.94 -1.12
C ASP A 79 18.43 -37.47 0.04
N SER A 80 17.93 -36.59 0.90
CA SER A 80 18.36 -36.54 2.30
C SER A 80 17.31 -35.85 3.17
N GLU A 81 16.74 -36.62 4.09
CA GLU A 81 15.88 -36.16 5.17
C GLU A 81 16.60 -35.13 6.07
N HIS A 82 16.23 -33.85 5.94
CA HIS A 82 16.37 -32.89 7.03
C HIS A 82 15.09 -32.09 7.13
N SER A 83 14.32 -32.42 8.18
CA SER A 83 13.21 -31.64 8.67
C SER A 83 13.75 -30.37 9.33
N ASP A 84 13.92 -29.31 8.57
CA ASP A 84 13.91 -27.95 9.08
C ASP A 84 12.63 -27.30 8.54
N ALA A 85 11.73 -26.95 9.45
CA ALA A 85 10.61 -26.09 9.17
C ALA A 85 11.21 -24.73 8.75
N SER A 86 11.31 -24.52 7.45
CA SER A 86 11.49 -23.17 6.92
C SER A 86 10.19 -22.43 7.25
N ASP A 87 10.22 -21.51 8.21
CA ASP A 87 9.30 -20.40 8.25
C ASP A 87 9.44 -19.74 6.86
N GLU A 88 8.47 -19.99 5.96
CA GLU A 88 8.32 -19.18 4.78
C GLU A 88 8.08 -17.76 5.33
N ASP A 89 9.04 -16.86 5.13
CA ASP A 89 8.92 -15.47 5.56
C ASP A 89 7.69 -14.89 4.84
N THR A 90 6.56 -14.88 5.53
CA THR A 90 5.31 -14.33 5.03
C THR A 90 5.52 -12.84 4.79
N GLU A 91 5.50 -12.42 3.54
CA GLU A 91 5.61 -11.01 3.17
C GLU A 91 4.25 -10.33 3.33
N TYR A 92 4.22 -9.25 4.12
CA TYR A 92 3.02 -8.46 4.34
C TYR A 92 2.95 -7.30 3.36
N ASP A 93 1.74 -6.99 2.89
CA ASP A 93 1.51 -5.78 2.09
C ASP A 93 1.71 -4.52 2.96
N GLU A 94 2.65 -3.69 2.56
CA GLU A 94 3.08 -2.49 3.31
C GLU A 94 2.16 -1.27 3.09
N HIS A 95 1.20 -1.35 2.14
CA HIS A 95 0.38 -0.21 1.72
C HIS A 95 -0.80 0.07 2.66
N ILE A 96 -0.57 -0.10 3.96
CA ILE A 96 -1.56 -0.01 5.05
C ILE A 96 -2.32 1.32 5.09
N TRP A 97 -1.70 2.40 4.60
CA TRP A 97 -2.29 3.74 4.58
C TRP A 97 -3.39 3.91 3.53
N LEU A 98 -3.51 3.01 2.55
CA LEU A 98 -4.54 3.06 1.53
C LEU A 98 -5.90 2.53 2.00
N SER A 99 -6.02 2.24 3.28
CA SER A 99 -7.27 1.92 3.97
C SER A 99 -7.70 3.07 4.88
N LEU A 100 -8.90 3.61 4.66
CA LEU A 100 -9.50 4.60 5.56
C LEU A 100 -9.78 4.00 6.95
N LYS A 101 -10.11 2.70 7.00
CA LYS A 101 -10.35 2.00 8.28
C LYS A 101 -9.06 1.83 9.08
N ASN A 102 -7.95 1.50 8.41
CA ASN A 102 -6.63 1.44 9.06
C ASN A 102 -6.14 2.83 9.46
N ALA A 103 -6.33 3.85 8.61
CA ALA A 103 -5.95 5.23 8.92
C ALA A 103 -6.61 5.75 10.21
N LYS A 104 -7.88 5.40 10.46
CA LYS A 104 -8.58 5.72 11.73
C LYS A 104 -7.90 5.06 12.93
N VAL A 105 -7.57 3.77 12.82
CA VAL A 105 -6.90 3.01 13.89
C VAL A 105 -5.51 3.59 14.16
N LEU A 106 -4.71 3.80 13.10
CA LEU A 106 -3.36 4.35 13.21
C LEU A 106 -3.37 5.77 13.81
N THR A 107 -4.32 6.62 13.42
CA THR A 107 -4.48 7.97 14.01
C THR A 107 -4.68 7.90 15.52
N GLN A 108 -5.56 7.01 16.00
CA GLN A 108 -5.80 6.85 17.42
C GLN A 108 -4.58 6.29 18.15
N GLN A 109 -3.92 5.29 17.57
CA GLN A 109 -2.73 4.68 18.20
C GLN A 109 -1.56 5.65 18.27
N LEU A 110 -1.31 6.41 17.21
CA LEU A 110 -0.27 7.44 17.19
C LEU A 110 -0.58 8.55 18.22
N ALA A 111 -1.83 8.99 18.35
CA ALA A 111 -2.24 9.94 19.36
C ALA A 111 -1.97 9.40 20.78
N ASN A 112 -2.20 8.12 21.03
CA ASN A 112 -1.89 7.49 22.32
C ASN A 112 -0.41 7.54 22.64
N VAL A 113 0.46 7.23 21.66
CA VAL A 113 1.92 7.30 21.84
C VAL A 113 2.39 8.73 22.12
N ILE A 114 1.84 9.72 21.40
CA ILE A 114 2.20 11.13 21.58
C ILE A 114 1.78 11.61 22.98
N LYS A 115 0.59 11.23 23.44
CA LYS A 115 0.10 11.56 24.81
C LYS A 115 1.00 10.98 25.91
N GLU A 116 1.65 9.85 25.67
CA GLU A 116 2.63 9.30 26.63
C GLU A 116 3.93 10.14 26.68
N LEU A 117 4.34 10.71 25.54
CA LEU A 117 5.53 11.55 25.45
C LEU A 117 5.31 12.95 26.00
N ASP A 118 4.12 13.50 25.82
CA ASP A 118 3.74 14.84 26.22
C ASP A 118 2.35 14.82 26.86
N SER A 119 2.33 14.41 28.12
CA SER A 119 1.08 14.27 28.89
C SER A 119 0.42 15.59 29.26
N GLU A 120 1.16 16.70 29.23
CA GLU A 120 0.61 18.03 29.55
C GLU A 120 -0.37 18.49 28.48
N ASN A 121 -0.17 18.07 27.23
CA ASN A 121 -1.01 18.41 26.07
C ASN A 121 -1.92 17.24 25.62
N ALA A 122 -2.11 16.21 26.45
CA ALA A 122 -2.85 15.00 26.10
C ALA A 122 -4.28 15.24 25.58
N ASP A 123 -5.00 16.20 26.18
CA ASP A 123 -6.38 16.53 25.78
C ASP A 123 -6.42 17.18 24.38
N GLU A 124 -5.43 18.00 24.04
CA GLU A 124 -5.32 18.62 22.73
C GLU A 124 -5.02 17.57 21.66
N TYR A 125 -4.09 16.65 21.90
CA TYR A 125 -3.79 15.54 20.99
C TYR A 125 -5.01 14.65 20.77
N GLN A 126 -5.78 14.34 21.82
CA GLN A 126 -7.00 13.55 21.66
C GLN A 126 -8.06 14.30 20.85
N SER A 127 -8.28 15.58 21.15
CA SER A 127 -9.24 16.41 20.41
C SER A 127 -8.91 16.48 18.91
N ASN A 128 -7.63 16.65 18.57
CA ASN A 128 -7.15 16.68 17.18
C ASN A 128 -7.34 15.32 16.48
N ALA A 129 -7.01 14.23 17.17
CA ALA A 129 -7.22 12.88 16.67
C ALA A 129 -8.70 12.59 16.42
N ASP A 130 -9.58 12.92 17.35
CA ASP A 130 -11.03 12.72 17.22
C ASP A 130 -11.60 13.52 16.03
N ALA A 131 -11.15 14.76 15.84
CA ALA A 131 -11.56 15.59 14.71
C ALA A 131 -11.11 14.99 13.37
N TYR A 132 -9.89 14.47 13.30
CA TYR A 132 -9.37 13.85 12.09
C TYR A 132 -10.03 12.50 11.80
N ILE A 133 -10.22 11.65 12.82
CA ILE A 133 -10.93 10.36 12.71
C ILE A 133 -12.38 10.60 12.23
N LYS A 134 -12.99 11.69 12.63
CA LYS A 134 -14.32 12.05 12.13
C LYS A 134 -14.29 12.31 10.62
N GLN A 135 -13.33 13.07 10.11
CA GLN A 135 -13.17 13.33 8.67
C GLN A 135 -12.94 12.02 7.89
N LEU A 136 -12.05 11.15 8.40
CA LEU A 136 -11.81 9.83 7.82
C LEU A 136 -13.08 8.98 7.80
N SER A 137 -13.89 9.05 8.86
CA SER A 137 -15.13 8.27 8.96
C SER A 137 -16.23 8.79 8.04
N ASP A 138 -16.28 10.08 7.80
CA ASP A 138 -17.22 10.67 6.87
C ASP A 138 -16.86 10.27 5.43
N LEU A 139 -15.57 10.32 5.07
CA LEU A 139 -15.08 9.87 3.75
C LEU A 139 -15.25 8.35 3.55
N ASP A 140 -15.00 7.53 4.58
CA ASP A 140 -15.22 6.08 4.53
C ASP A 140 -16.69 5.73 4.16
N LYS A 141 -17.67 6.48 4.69
CA LYS A 141 -19.07 6.33 4.33
C LYS A 141 -19.38 6.76 2.88
N GLU A 142 -18.64 7.75 2.37
CA GLU A 142 -18.77 8.13 0.96
C GLU A 142 -18.28 6.99 0.06
N TYR A 143 -17.14 6.38 0.35
CA TYR A 143 -16.66 5.19 -0.33
C TYR A 143 -17.67 4.04 -0.28
N GLU A 144 -18.19 3.70 0.91
CA GLU A 144 -19.24 2.68 1.06
C GLU A 144 -20.47 2.99 0.20
N THR A 145 -20.89 4.26 0.14
CA THR A 145 -22.05 4.68 -0.63
C THR A 145 -21.81 4.56 -2.13
N VAL A 146 -20.69 5.04 -2.63
CA VAL A 146 -20.35 4.99 -4.06
C VAL A 146 -20.20 3.55 -4.51
N ILE A 147 -19.41 2.74 -3.81
CA ILE A 147 -19.14 1.36 -4.18
C ILE A 147 -20.40 0.50 -4.10
N SER A 148 -21.21 0.64 -3.03
CA SER A 148 -22.46 -0.12 -2.90
C SER A 148 -23.51 0.26 -3.95
N SER A 149 -23.42 1.43 -4.57
CA SER A 149 -24.28 1.86 -5.67
C SER A 149 -23.77 1.44 -7.05
N SER A 150 -22.51 0.99 -7.13
CA SER A 150 -21.91 0.52 -8.37
C SER A 150 -22.56 -0.80 -8.82
N ARG A 151 -22.53 -1.03 -10.15
CA ARG A 151 -22.94 -2.30 -10.75
C ARG A 151 -21.79 -3.28 -10.90
N LEU A 152 -20.56 -2.78 -10.81
CA LEU A 152 -19.33 -3.55 -10.90
C LEU A 152 -18.72 -3.60 -9.51
N ASP A 153 -18.32 -4.78 -9.13
CA ASP A 153 -17.62 -5.10 -7.89
C ASP A 153 -16.15 -5.48 -8.12
N THR A 154 -15.70 -5.40 -9.37
CA THR A 154 -14.37 -5.82 -9.79
C THR A 154 -13.66 -4.70 -10.51
N VAL A 155 -12.39 -4.44 -10.13
CA VAL A 155 -11.52 -3.44 -10.74
C VAL A 155 -10.35 -4.10 -11.46
N VAL A 156 -9.84 -3.46 -12.52
CA VAL A 156 -8.71 -3.97 -13.30
C VAL A 156 -7.59 -2.94 -13.36
N PHE A 157 -6.43 -3.30 -12.86
CA PHE A 157 -5.22 -2.48 -12.88
C PHE A 157 -4.27 -2.94 -13.99
N GLY A 158 -3.98 -2.04 -14.91
CA GLY A 158 -2.90 -2.21 -15.88
C GLY A 158 -1.56 -1.73 -15.32
N ASP A 159 -1.26 -2.09 -14.09
CA ASP A 159 -0.11 -1.62 -13.33
C ASP A 159 0.17 -2.52 -12.12
N ARG A 160 1.07 -2.09 -11.22
CA ARG A 160 1.23 -2.61 -9.85
C ARG A 160 -0.03 -2.32 -9.04
N PHE A 161 -0.25 -3.14 -8.02
CA PHE A 161 -1.47 -3.07 -7.22
C PHE A 161 -1.19 -2.82 -5.73
N PRO A 162 -1.01 -1.57 -5.29
CA PRO A 162 -0.82 -1.25 -3.87
C PRO A 162 -2.14 -1.11 -3.09
N PHE A 163 -3.31 -1.34 -3.69
CA PHE A 163 -4.62 -1.03 -3.11
C PHE A 163 -5.29 -2.22 -2.41
N ARG A 164 -4.52 -3.22 -1.97
CA ARG A 164 -5.00 -4.42 -1.29
C ARG A 164 -5.98 -4.11 -0.15
N TYR A 165 -5.59 -3.21 0.75
CA TYR A 165 -6.42 -2.83 1.89
C TYR A 165 -7.68 -2.06 1.49
N LEU A 166 -7.60 -1.24 0.44
CA LEU A 166 -8.76 -0.50 -0.05
C LEU A 166 -9.82 -1.45 -0.64
N VAL A 167 -9.44 -2.37 -1.50
CA VAL A 167 -10.40 -3.32 -2.09
C VAL A 167 -11.03 -4.23 -1.04
N ASP A 168 -10.26 -4.69 -0.06
CA ASP A 168 -10.77 -5.49 1.05
C ASP A 168 -11.72 -4.71 1.96
N ASP A 169 -11.44 -3.43 2.20
CA ASP A 169 -12.30 -2.58 3.02
C ASP A 169 -13.73 -2.48 2.49
N TYR A 170 -13.88 -2.55 1.15
CA TYR A 170 -15.16 -2.36 0.47
C TYR A 170 -15.62 -3.61 -0.31
N ASN A 171 -14.97 -4.75 -0.08
CA ASN A 171 -15.33 -6.04 -0.69
C ASN A 171 -15.37 -5.96 -2.23
N LEU A 172 -14.33 -5.37 -2.81
CA LEU A 172 -14.10 -5.36 -4.25
C LEU A 172 -13.17 -6.50 -4.65
N ASP A 173 -13.49 -7.16 -5.76
CA ASP A 173 -12.57 -8.05 -6.45
C ASP A 173 -11.62 -7.24 -7.35
N TYR A 174 -10.48 -7.81 -7.70
CA TYR A 174 -9.53 -7.14 -8.55
C TYR A 174 -8.68 -8.08 -9.40
N TYR A 175 -8.18 -7.53 -10.51
CA TYR A 175 -7.11 -8.10 -11.31
C TYR A 175 -6.05 -7.02 -11.54
N ALA A 176 -4.77 -7.41 -11.57
CA ALA A 176 -3.67 -6.47 -11.77
C ALA A 176 -2.52 -7.11 -12.54
N ALA A 177 -1.64 -6.28 -13.10
CA ALA A 177 -0.48 -6.78 -13.83
C ALA A 177 0.58 -7.33 -12.89
N PHE A 178 0.81 -6.66 -11.73
CA PHE A 178 1.83 -7.02 -10.75
C PHE A 178 1.35 -6.80 -9.32
N ALA A 179 2.00 -7.47 -8.36
CA ALA A 179 1.86 -7.18 -6.94
C ALA A 179 2.31 -5.74 -6.61
N GLY A 180 1.88 -5.22 -5.45
CA GLY A 180 2.10 -3.81 -5.07
C GLY A 180 3.57 -3.42 -4.91
N CYS A 181 4.40 -4.35 -4.42
CA CYS A 181 5.82 -4.16 -4.17
C CYS A 181 6.71 -4.58 -5.36
N SER A 182 6.14 -5.07 -6.47
CA SER A 182 6.91 -5.53 -7.61
C SER A 182 7.79 -4.45 -8.23
N ALA A 183 9.01 -4.81 -8.59
CA ALA A 183 9.94 -3.97 -9.34
C ALA A 183 9.74 -4.05 -10.87
N GLU A 184 8.86 -4.94 -11.34
CA GLU A 184 8.59 -5.17 -12.75
C GLU A 184 7.99 -3.93 -13.43
N THR A 185 8.43 -3.66 -14.64
CA THR A 185 8.00 -2.52 -15.46
C THR A 185 7.41 -2.93 -16.80
N GLU A 186 7.53 -4.21 -17.17
CA GLU A 186 7.06 -4.77 -18.44
C GLU A 186 6.22 -6.02 -18.20
N ALA A 187 4.95 -5.97 -18.59
CA ALA A 187 4.06 -7.11 -18.46
C ALA A 187 4.27 -8.11 -19.62
N SER A 188 4.23 -9.39 -19.29
CA SER A 188 4.28 -10.47 -20.28
C SER A 188 3.06 -10.43 -21.20
N PHE A 189 3.21 -10.96 -22.42
CA PHE A 189 2.07 -11.09 -23.35
C PHE A 189 0.92 -11.90 -22.74
N LYS A 190 1.22 -12.89 -21.91
CA LYS A 190 0.23 -13.71 -21.21
C LYS A 190 -0.59 -12.85 -20.23
N THR A 191 0.07 -12.05 -19.42
CA THR A 191 -0.57 -11.12 -18.45
C THR A 191 -1.46 -10.11 -19.18
N VAL A 192 -0.93 -9.46 -20.22
CA VAL A 192 -1.71 -8.49 -21.01
C VAL A 192 -2.95 -9.12 -21.63
N THR A 193 -2.81 -10.31 -22.25
CA THR A 193 -3.95 -11.00 -22.88
C THR A 193 -4.99 -11.43 -21.86
N PHE A 194 -4.56 -11.92 -20.71
CA PHE A 194 -5.44 -12.30 -19.62
C PHE A 194 -6.25 -11.10 -19.12
N LEU A 195 -5.58 -9.98 -18.81
CA LEU A 195 -6.25 -8.78 -18.30
C LEU A 195 -7.18 -8.15 -19.34
N ALA A 196 -6.81 -8.12 -20.62
CA ALA A 196 -7.70 -7.68 -21.69
C ALA A 196 -8.96 -8.55 -21.78
N GLY A 197 -8.80 -9.87 -21.63
CA GLY A 197 -9.92 -10.82 -21.56
C GLY A 197 -10.84 -10.55 -20.37
N LYS A 198 -10.29 -10.22 -19.19
CA LYS A 198 -11.05 -9.87 -17.99
C LYS A 198 -11.80 -8.54 -18.14
N VAL A 199 -11.17 -7.53 -18.72
CA VAL A 199 -11.84 -6.27 -19.08
C VAL A 199 -13.07 -6.51 -19.95
N ASP A 200 -12.93 -7.37 -20.97
CA ASP A 200 -14.03 -7.75 -21.86
C ASP A 200 -15.12 -8.57 -21.16
N GLU A 201 -14.76 -9.50 -20.27
CA GLU A 201 -15.65 -10.36 -19.51
C GLU A 201 -16.50 -9.55 -18.52
N ILE A 202 -15.86 -8.69 -17.72
CA ILE A 202 -16.48 -7.82 -16.74
C ILE A 202 -17.30 -6.72 -17.43
N GLY A 203 -16.87 -6.30 -18.61
CA GLY A 203 -17.49 -5.21 -19.37
C GLY A 203 -17.18 -3.83 -18.79
N THR A 204 -16.09 -3.70 -18.01
CA THR A 204 -15.64 -2.42 -17.47
C THR A 204 -15.24 -1.46 -18.58
N LYS A 205 -15.51 -0.17 -18.37
CA LYS A 205 -15.09 0.92 -19.26
C LYS A 205 -13.84 1.64 -18.76
N VAL A 206 -13.26 1.17 -17.65
CA VAL A 206 -12.11 1.77 -17.02
C VAL A 206 -11.03 0.72 -16.80
N ILE A 207 -9.77 1.09 -17.06
CA ILE A 207 -8.57 0.38 -16.62
C ILE A 207 -7.83 1.34 -15.70
N LEU A 208 -7.44 0.87 -14.53
CA LEU A 208 -6.75 1.68 -13.53
C LEU A 208 -5.24 1.58 -13.70
N ALA A 209 -4.55 2.67 -13.44
CA ALA A 209 -3.10 2.77 -13.31
C ALA A 209 -2.76 3.48 -12.00
N ILE A 210 -1.49 3.53 -11.62
CA ILE A 210 -1.04 4.25 -10.42
C ILE A 210 -0.31 5.55 -10.79
N ASP A 211 -0.24 6.46 -9.83
CA ASP A 211 0.53 7.70 -9.94
C ASP A 211 2.01 7.42 -10.27
N GLY A 212 2.60 8.26 -11.12
CA GLY A 212 3.99 8.11 -11.56
C GLY A 212 4.25 7.01 -12.59
N SER A 213 3.23 6.26 -12.98
CA SER A 213 3.29 5.28 -14.09
C SER A 213 3.31 5.99 -15.45
N ASP A 214 3.88 5.33 -16.45
CA ASP A 214 3.83 5.79 -17.85
C ASP A 214 2.59 5.25 -18.60
N GLU A 215 1.71 4.55 -17.92
CA GLU A 215 0.45 3.97 -18.40
C GLU A 215 0.59 3.01 -19.60
N LYS A 216 1.81 2.61 -19.96
CA LYS A 216 2.05 1.75 -21.15
C LYS A 216 1.32 0.42 -21.05
N ILE A 217 1.33 -0.20 -19.87
CA ILE A 217 0.71 -1.51 -19.66
C ILE A 217 -0.80 -1.37 -19.77
N ALA A 218 -1.40 -0.37 -19.12
CA ALA A 218 -2.83 -0.08 -19.21
C ALA A 218 -3.27 0.19 -20.65
N ASN A 219 -2.50 0.97 -21.41
CA ASN A 219 -2.75 1.22 -22.82
C ASN A 219 -2.61 -0.06 -23.66
N THR A 220 -1.59 -0.90 -23.39
CA THR A 220 -1.41 -2.17 -24.09
C THR A 220 -2.57 -3.13 -23.83
N ILE A 221 -3.06 -3.21 -22.59
CA ILE A 221 -4.25 -4.00 -22.24
C ILE A 221 -5.46 -3.49 -23.03
N LYS A 222 -5.74 -2.16 -22.99
CA LYS A 222 -6.81 -1.53 -23.74
C LYS A 222 -6.76 -1.87 -25.23
N ASP A 223 -5.59 -1.79 -25.85
CA ASP A 223 -5.40 -2.08 -27.27
C ASP A 223 -5.68 -3.54 -27.63
N ASN A 224 -5.64 -4.44 -26.66
CA ASN A 224 -5.94 -5.86 -26.80
C ASN A 224 -7.37 -6.24 -26.39
N THR A 225 -8.20 -5.30 -25.90
CA THR A 225 -9.64 -5.53 -25.69
C THR A 225 -10.41 -5.49 -27.00
N LYS A 226 -11.66 -5.98 -26.99
CA LYS A 226 -12.53 -5.96 -28.18
C LYS A 226 -12.90 -4.55 -28.63
N ASP A 227 -13.31 -3.70 -27.68
CA ASP A 227 -13.85 -2.37 -27.96
C ASP A 227 -12.78 -1.29 -28.06
N LYS A 228 -11.63 -1.45 -27.36
CA LYS A 228 -10.50 -0.52 -27.31
C LYS A 228 -10.88 0.92 -26.91
N ASN A 229 -11.95 1.07 -26.15
CA ASN A 229 -12.53 2.37 -25.81
C ASN A 229 -12.56 2.63 -24.30
N GLN A 230 -11.83 1.84 -23.51
CA GLN A 230 -11.69 2.03 -22.09
C GLN A 230 -10.99 3.35 -21.79
N GLU A 231 -11.42 4.02 -20.75
CA GLU A 231 -10.70 5.14 -20.15
C GLU A 231 -9.62 4.61 -19.21
N ILE A 232 -8.47 5.26 -19.17
CA ILE A 232 -7.44 4.96 -18.18
C ILE A 232 -7.54 6.02 -17.11
N LEU A 233 -7.79 5.59 -15.86
CA LEU A 233 -7.83 6.46 -14.70
C LEU A 233 -6.67 6.14 -13.77
N VAL A 234 -6.07 7.19 -13.21
CA VAL A 234 -4.91 7.08 -12.33
C VAL A 234 -5.36 7.28 -10.89
N LEU A 235 -5.09 6.28 -10.05
CA LEU A 235 -5.21 6.39 -8.60
C LEU A 235 -3.87 6.78 -7.99
N ASP A 236 -3.91 7.71 -7.05
CA ASP A 236 -2.72 8.15 -6.32
C ASP A 236 -2.46 7.22 -5.13
N SER A 237 -1.37 6.48 -5.19
CA SER A 237 -0.94 5.55 -4.14
C SER A 237 -0.23 6.23 -2.96
N MET A 238 0.07 7.53 -3.08
CA MET A 238 0.85 8.30 -2.11
C MET A 238 2.27 7.75 -1.84
N GLN A 239 2.76 6.80 -2.64
CA GLN A 239 4.11 6.26 -2.49
C GLN A 239 5.20 7.28 -2.87
N SER A 240 4.86 8.23 -3.73
CA SER A 240 5.77 9.24 -4.26
C SER A 240 5.61 10.62 -3.61
N ALA A 241 4.81 10.73 -2.55
CA ALA A 241 4.56 11.99 -1.83
C ALA A 241 5.85 12.65 -1.35
N LYS A 242 5.99 13.95 -1.60
CA LYS A 242 7.18 14.75 -1.23
C LYS A 242 6.80 15.86 -0.26
N THR A 243 7.73 16.25 0.60
CA THR A 243 7.56 17.39 1.53
C THR A 243 7.43 18.75 0.82
N THR A 244 7.61 18.78 -0.51
CA THR A 244 7.48 19.99 -1.35
C THR A 244 6.13 20.07 -2.06
N GLU A 245 5.24 19.12 -1.82
CA GLU A 245 3.89 19.17 -2.36
C GLU A 245 3.13 20.40 -1.80
N SER A 246 2.08 20.83 -2.52
CA SER A 246 1.25 21.94 -2.08
C SER A 246 0.46 21.57 -0.82
N ASP A 247 0.00 22.58 -0.06
CA ASP A 247 -0.84 22.36 1.13
C ASP A 247 -2.14 21.60 0.81
N ASP A 248 -2.57 21.62 -0.47
CA ASP A 248 -3.73 20.88 -0.96
C ASP A 248 -3.43 19.37 -1.15
N TYR A 249 -2.15 18.97 -1.24
CA TYR A 249 -1.77 17.57 -1.27
C TYR A 249 -1.69 17.01 0.15
N ASN A 250 -2.79 16.49 0.61
CA ASN A 250 -2.90 15.83 1.91
C ASN A 250 -3.72 14.54 1.79
N TYR A 251 -3.64 13.69 2.79
CA TYR A 251 -4.23 12.36 2.78
C TYR A 251 -5.74 12.36 2.43
N ILE A 252 -6.52 13.24 3.08
CA ILE A 252 -7.97 13.34 2.82
C ILE A 252 -8.24 13.72 1.37
N ASN A 253 -7.57 14.76 0.85
CA ASN A 253 -7.78 15.22 -0.51
C ASN A 253 -7.38 14.19 -1.56
N VAL A 254 -6.29 13.44 -1.31
CA VAL A 254 -5.88 12.34 -2.19
C VAL A 254 -6.93 11.23 -2.19
N MET A 255 -7.39 10.81 -1.02
CA MET A 255 -8.42 9.77 -0.94
C MET A 255 -9.76 10.22 -1.54
N VAL A 256 -10.14 11.51 -1.41
CA VAL A 256 -11.30 12.07 -2.11
C VAL A 256 -11.13 12.01 -3.63
N LYS A 257 -9.93 12.27 -4.14
CA LYS A 257 -9.64 12.22 -5.57
C LYS A 257 -9.66 10.78 -6.11
N ASN A 258 -9.28 9.81 -5.29
CA ASN A 258 -9.28 8.39 -5.64
C ASN A 258 -10.70 7.78 -5.62
N LEU A 259 -11.69 8.45 -5.00
CA LEU A 259 -13.11 8.06 -4.98
C LEU A 259 -13.79 8.35 -6.33
#